data_47592fd50215158887aaf9c1ecfd5a2e
#
_entry.id   47592fd50215158887aaf9c1ecfd5a2e
#
_cell.length_a   1.000
_cell.length_b   1.000
_cell.length_c   1.000
_cell.angle_alpha   90.00
_cell.angle_beta   90.00
_cell.angle_gamma   90.00
#
_symmetry.space_group_name_H-M   'P 1'
#
loop_
_entity.id
_entity.type
_entity.pdbx_description
1 polymer ?
#
loop_
_entity_poly.entity_id
_entity_poly.type
_entity_poly.pdbx_seq_one_letter_code
_entity_poly.pdbx_strand_id
1 'polypeptide(L)'
;MIAIVNYDTGNIRSVTNALARVGCTEWIYTDDKALLAQADKVILPGVGEASTAMAKLAERGLDTFIPTLTQPVLGICVGTQLMCQSSEEGDVECMGIFRTQVRRFQNNGEPGAAPMKIPHMGWNQITDLRTPLFKGIDEGAYIYYVHSYYPVLCADTIATSHYINGFSGALGRDNFFGTQFHPEKSGAIGAQIIKNFLEL
;
A
#
# COMPACT_ATOMS: atom_id res chain seq x y z
N MET A 1 10.25 2.46 17.68
CA MET A 1 9.02 1.63 17.80
C MET A 1 8.16 1.82 16.56
N ILE A 2 7.62 0.75 16.00
CA ILE A 2 6.71 0.79 14.84
C ILE A 2 5.26 0.70 15.33
N ALA A 3 4.38 1.56 14.83
CA ALA A 3 2.95 1.42 15.08
C ALA A 3 2.24 0.86 13.83
N ILE A 4 1.41 -0.15 14.03
CA ILE A 4 0.51 -0.71 13.01
C ILE A 4 -0.89 -0.22 13.34
N VAL A 5 -1.53 0.44 12.39
CA VAL A 5 -2.86 1.02 12.58
C VAL A 5 -3.91 -0.08 12.75
N ASN A 6 -4.64 -0.02 13.86
CA ASN A 6 -5.77 -0.90 14.16
C ASN A 6 -7.09 -0.23 13.76
N TYR A 7 -7.75 -0.77 12.75
CA TYR A 7 -9.11 -0.39 12.36
C TYR A 7 -9.95 -1.64 12.00
N ASP A 8 -9.68 -2.75 12.69
CA ASP A 8 -10.35 -4.06 12.54
C ASP A 8 -10.28 -4.63 11.11
N THR A 9 -9.25 -4.28 10.37
CA THR A 9 -8.96 -4.88 9.07
C THR A 9 -7.45 -5.07 8.90
N GLY A 10 -7.07 -5.89 7.96
CA GLY A 10 -5.68 -6.10 7.63
C GLY A 10 -5.17 -7.49 8.02
N ASN A 11 -4.18 -7.94 7.26
CA ASN A 11 -3.47 -9.18 7.57
C ASN A 11 -2.28 -8.89 8.51
N ILE A 12 -2.60 -8.53 9.76
CA ILE A 12 -1.61 -8.10 10.76
C ILE A 12 -0.54 -9.17 10.97
N ARG A 13 -0.92 -10.44 11.02
CA ARG A 13 0.02 -11.53 11.24
C ARG A 13 1.10 -11.62 10.15
N SER A 14 0.74 -11.41 8.91
CA SER A 14 1.71 -11.41 7.81
C SER A 14 2.67 -10.22 7.91
N VAL A 15 2.16 -9.04 8.28
CA VAL A 15 2.98 -7.83 8.47
C VAL A 15 3.94 -8.02 9.65
N THR A 16 3.47 -8.48 10.80
CA THR A 16 4.33 -8.69 11.99
C THR A 16 5.36 -9.78 11.76
N ASN A 17 5.01 -10.85 11.06
CA ASN A 17 5.97 -11.87 10.66
C ASN A 17 7.05 -11.32 9.71
N ALA A 18 6.68 -10.40 8.80
CA ALA A 18 7.64 -9.76 7.92
C ALA A 18 8.57 -8.80 8.67
N LEU A 19 8.04 -8.03 9.62
CA LEU A 19 8.85 -7.20 10.53
C LEU A 19 9.85 -8.04 11.32
N ALA A 20 9.42 -9.17 11.89
CA ALA A 20 10.29 -10.09 12.62
C ALA A 20 11.41 -10.65 11.74
N ARG A 21 11.13 -11.02 10.48
CA ARG A 21 12.13 -11.49 9.51
C ARG A 21 13.24 -10.49 9.22
N VAL A 22 12.96 -9.19 9.31
CA VAL A 22 13.95 -8.12 9.14
C VAL A 22 14.53 -7.62 10.47
N GLY A 23 14.28 -8.34 11.57
CA GLY A 23 14.84 -8.04 12.88
C GLY A 23 14.09 -6.97 13.69
N CYS A 24 12.92 -6.50 13.20
CA CYS A 24 12.09 -5.55 13.94
C CYS A 24 11.12 -6.30 14.84
N THR A 25 11.35 -6.26 16.14
CA THR A 25 10.53 -6.92 17.17
C THR A 25 9.72 -5.95 18.03
N GLU A 26 10.03 -4.63 17.94
CA GLU A 26 9.37 -3.59 18.72
C GLU A 26 8.27 -2.92 17.86
N TRP A 27 7.06 -3.40 17.99
CA TRP A 27 5.89 -2.83 17.33
C TRP A 27 4.65 -2.90 18.24
N ILE A 28 3.70 -2.01 17.97
CA ILE A 28 2.38 -2.00 18.62
C ILE A 28 1.29 -2.03 17.56
N TYR A 29 0.15 -2.60 17.90
CA TYR A 29 -1.08 -2.60 17.10
C TYR A 29 -2.12 -1.77 17.84
N THR A 30 -2.47 -0.58 17.32
CA THR A 30 -3.24 0.41 18.08
C THR A 30 -4.04 1.34 17.18
N ASP A 31 -5.17 1.84 17.69
CA ASP A 31 -5.95 2.96 17.17
C ASP A 31 -5.79 4.23 18.02
N ASP A 32 -4.99 4.18 19.08
CA ASP A 32 -4.70 5.33 19.92
C ASP A 32 -3.84 6.35 19.16
N LYS A 33 -4.41 7.53 18.92
CA LYS A 33 -3.78 8.62 18.16
C LYS A 33 -2.48 9.12 18.82
N ALA A 34 -2.42 9.12 20.14
CA ALA A 34 -1.22 9.55 20.86
C ALA A 34 -0.07 8.55 20.66
N LEU A 35 -0.35 7.26 20.72
CA LEU A 35 0.64 6.21 20.44
C LEU A 35 1.06 6.21 18.97
N LEU A 36 0.13 6.42 18.04
CA LEU A 36 0.44 6.58 16.61
C LEU A 36 1.34 7.78 16.35
N ALA A 37 1.07 8.93 16.99
CA ALA A 37 1.90 10.14 16.85
C ALA A 37 3.31 10.00 17.43
N GLN A 38 3.49 9.18 18.47
CA GLN A 38 4.77 8.96 19.14
C GLN A 38 5.63 7.87 18.48
N ALA A 39 5.06 7.09 17.57
CA ALA A 39 5.79 6.05 16.86
C ALA A 39 6.83 6.65 15.92
N ASP A 40 7.99 5.98 15.76
CA ASP A 40 9.01 6.39 14.80
C ASP A 40 8.52 6.22 13.36
N LYS A 41 7.69 5.21 13.11
CA LYS A 41 7.08 4.91 11.81
C LYS A 41 5.71 4.26 11.99
N VAL A 42 4.86 4.46 11.00
CA VAL A 42 3.49 3.92 11.00
C VAL A 42 3.26 3.02 9.78
N ILE A 43 2.64 1.88 9.98
CA ILE A 43 2.17 1.00 8.89
C ILE A 43 0.65 1.02 8.89
N LEU A 44 0.06 1.33 7.74
CA LEU A 44 -1.37 1.23 7.47
C LEU A 44 -1.61 -0.03 6.61
N PRO A 45 -1.86 -1.18 7.22
CA PRO A 45 -2.20 -2.38 6.47
C PRO A 45 -3.61 -2.25 5.90
N GLY A 46 -3.93 -2.98 4.84
CA GLY A 46 -5.30 -3.01 4.34
C GLY A 46 -5.59 -4.27 3.55
N VAL A 47 -6.74 -4.86 3.84
CA VAL A 47 -7.37 -5.94 3.05
C VAL A 47 -8.88 -5.72 3.04
N GLY A 48 -9.57 -6.28 2.04
CA GLY A 48 -11.03 -6.15 1.92
C GLY A 48 -11.42 -4.97 1.05
N GLU A 49 -12.57 -4.40 1.31
CA GLU A 49 -13.21 -3.35 0.52
C GLU A 49 -12.87 -1.94 1.03
N ALA A 50 -12.57 -1.02 0.10
CA ALA A 50 -12.14 0.34 0.44
C ALA A 50 -13.20 1.14 1.21
N SER A 51 -14.48 1.07 0.82
CA SER A 51 -15.56 1.81 1.50
C SER A 51 -15.75 1.36 2.95
N THR A 52 -15.75 0.06 3.20
CA THR A 52 -15.82 -0.51 4.55
C THR A 52 -14.60 -0.11 5.39
N ALA A 53 -13.42 -0.12 4.79
CA ALA A 53 -12.18 0.27 5.46
C ALA A 53 -12.16 1.76 5.82
N MET A 54 -12.61 2.66 4.91
CA MET A 54 -12.75 4.09 5.19
C MET A 54 -13.76 4.36 6.30
N ALA A 55 -14.92 3.68 6.28
CA ALA A 55 -15.91 3.83 7.35
C ALA A 55 -15.32 3.49 8.74
N LYS A 56 -14.57 2.41 8.84
CA LYS A 56 -13.90 2.01 10.09
C LYS A 56 -12.81 2.99 10.54
N LEU A 57 -12.07 3.58 9.61
CA LEU A 57 -11.13 4.66 9.92
C LEU A 57 -11.88 5.90 10.44
N ALA A 58 -12.97 6.30 9.78
CA ALA A 58 -13.77 7.45 10.15
C ALA A 58 -14.45 7.29 11.52
N GLU A 59 -14.96 6.10 11.86
CA GLU A 59 -15.51 5.79 13.19
C GLU A 59 -14.53 6.08 14.32
N ARG A 60 -13.23 5.96 14.06
CA ARG A 60 -12.13 6.24 15.01
C ARG A 60 -11.51 7.62 14.81
N GLY A 61 -11.97 8.37 13.80
CA GLY A 61 -11.37 9.64 13.38
C GLY A 61 -9.91 9.49 12.95
N LEU A 62 -9.53 8.33 12.42
CA LEU A 62 -8.20 8.05 11.91
C LEU A 62 -8.02 8.53 10.47
N ASP A 63 -9.08 8.63 9.71
CA ASP A 63 -9.13 9.16 8.35
C ASP A 63 -8.62 10.60 8.26
N THR A 64 -8.98 11.43 9.23
CA THR A 64 -8.53 12.82 9.35
C THR A 64 -7.22 12.97 10.13
N PHE A 65 -6.90 11.99 10.98
CA PHE A 65 -5.69 12.01 11.81
C PHE A 65 -4.45 11.52 11.05
N ILE A 66 -4.53 10.40 10.32
CA ILE A 66 -3.38 9.84 9.59
C ILE A 66 -2.72 10.87 8.66
N PRO A 67 -3.45 11.70 7.89
CA PRO A 67 -2.84 12.73 7.04
C PRO A 67 -2.01 13.79 7.80
N THR A 68 -2.17 13.90 9.13
CA THR A 68 -1.41 14.86 9.96
C THR A 68 -0.09 14.31 10.49
N LEU A 69 0.17 13.01 10.30
CA LEU A 69 1.41 12.37 10.74
C LEU A 69 2.62 12.93 9.98
N THR A 70 3.72 13.12 10.67
CA THR A 70 4.97 13.69 10.13
C THR A 70 6.09 12.66 9.98
N GLN A 71 6.03 11.57 10.71
CA GLN A 71 6.95 10.44 10.57
C GLN A 71 6.59 9.60 9.34
N PRO A 72 7.51 8.73 8.85
CA PRO A 72 7.23 7.88 7.70
C PRO A 72 6.02 6.96 7.91
N VAL A 73 5.12 6.95 6.94
CA VAL A 73 3.90 6.11 6.91
C VAL A 73 3.95 5.21 5.68
N LEU A 74 3.74 3.91 5.87
CA LEU A 74 3.65 2.93 4.78
C LEU A 74 2.26 2.31 4.69
N GLY A 75 1.54 2.61 3.61
CA GLY A 75 0.34 1.86 3.23
C GLY A 75 0.67 0.56 2.51
N ILE A 76 -0.11 -0.50 2.75
CA ILE A 76 0.04 -1.78 2.07
C ILE A 76 -1.29 -2.17 1.43
N CYS A 77 -1.30 -2.41 0.12
CA CYS A 77 -2.44 -2.81 -0.70
C CYS A 77 -3.64 -1.86 -0.51
N VAL A 78 -4.74 -2.29 0.11
CA VAL A 78 -5.88 -1.41 0.40
C VAL A 78 -5.44 -0.21 1.26
N GLY A 79 -4.51 -0.38 2.20
CA GLY A 79 -3.95 0.74 2.98
C GLY A 79 -3.35 1.85 2.10
N THR A 80 -2.71 1.49 0.97
CA THR A 80 -2.25 2.45 -0.04
C THR A 80 -3.42 3.14 -0.74
N GLN A 81 -4.44 2.37 -1.10
CA GLN A 81 -5.62 2.89 -1.80
C GLN A 81 -6.40 3.89 -0.94
N LEU A 82 -6.50 3.65 0.38
CA LEU A 82 -7.14 4.57 1.32
C LEU A 82 -6.41 5.91 1.44
N MET A 83 -5.13 5.98 1.10
CA MET A 83 -4.36 7.23 1.04
C MET A 83 -4.52 7.99 -0.28
N CYS A 84 -5.16 7.42 -1.30
CA CYS A 84 -5.51 8.11 -2.56
C CYS A 84 -6.67 9.09 -2.36
N GLN A 85 -7.11 9.78 -3.42
CA GLN A 85 -8.23 10.71 -3.36
C GLN A 85 -9.59 10.00 -3.22
N SER A 86 -9.79 8.96 -4.02
CA SER A 86 -11.05 8.20 -4.06
C SER A 86 -10.83 6.80 -4.59
N SER A 87 -11.81 5.92 -4.38
CA SER A 87 -11.81 4.56 -4.89
C SER A 87 -13.14 4.23 -5.55
N GLU A 88 -13.09 3.63 -6.75
CA GLU A 88 -14.27 3.01 -7.39
C GLU A 88 -14.77 1.79 -6.60
N GLU A 89 -13.98 1.24 -5.68
CA GLU A 89 -14.43 0.17 -4.78
C GLU A 89 -15.33 0.74 -3.69
N GLY A 90 -16.64 0.62 -3.92
CA GLY A 90 -17.67 1.19 -3.05
C GLY A 90 -17.90 2.69 -3.24
N ASP A 91 -17.37 3.30 -4.33
CA ASP A 91 -17.56 4.72 -4.69
C ASP A 91 -17.31 5.65 -3.50
N VAL A 92 -16.10 5.58 -2.93
CA VAL A 92 -15.76 6.23 -1.67
C VAL A 92 -14.66 7.28 -1.82
N GLU A 93 -14.84 8.43 -1.17
CA GLU A 93 -13.77 9.40 -0.93
C GLU A 93 -12.79 8.84 0.10
N CYS A 94 -11.50 8.99 -0.18
CA CYS A 94 -10.41 8.51 0.66
C CYS A 94 -9.62 9.67 1.30
N MET A 95 -8.47 9.42 1.90
CA MET A 95 -7.73 10.43 2.66
C MET A 95 -7.07 11.54 1.83
N GLY A 96 -6.96 11.38 0.50
CA GLY A 96 -6.45 12.42 -0.40
C GLY A 96 -4.96 12.76 -0.25
N ILE A 97 -4.18 11.91 0.37
CA ILE A 97 -2.73 12.10 0.55
C ILE A 97 -2.03 12.02 -0.81
N PHE A 98 -2.26 10.95 -1.58
CA PHE A 98 -1.78 10.82 -2.95
C PHE A 98 -2.77 11.41 -3.95
N ARG A 99 -2.28 12.17 -4.92
CA ARG A 99 -3.09 12.88 -5.91
C ARG A 99 -3.50 11.97 -7.08
N THR A 100 -4.13 10.86 -6.76
CA THR A 100 -4.61 9.88 -7.73
C THR A 100 -5.88 9.21 -7.25
N GLN A 101 -6.59 8.57 -8.20
CA GLN A 101 -7.79 7.78 -7.95
C GLN A 101 -7.48 6.30 -8.06
N VAL A 102 -8.25 5.49 -7.35
CA VAL A 102 -8.22 4.03 -7.45
C VAL A 102 -9.32 3.58 -8.39
N ARG A 103 -8.96 2.83 -9.45
CA ARG A 103 -9.89 2.34 -10.46
C ARG A 103 -9.91 0.82 -10.52
N ARG A 104 -11.01 0.27 -11.01
CA ARG A 104 -11.15 -1.17 -11.26
C ARG A 104 -10.48 -1.55 -12.56
N PHE A 105 -9.78 -2.69 -12.59
CA PHE A 105 -9.36 -3.28 -13.86
C PHE A 105 -10.57 -3.64 -14.71
N GLN A 106 -10.48 -3.31 -16.00
CA GLN A 106 -11.52 -3.62 -16.98
C GLN A 106 -10.86 -4.29 -18.19
N ASN A 107 -11.38 -5.44 -18.58
CA ASN A 107 -10.98 -6.09 -19.81
C ASN A 107 -11.61 -5.35 -21.00
N ASN A 108 -10.98 -4.28 -21.44
CA ASN A 108 -11.38 -3.55 -22.67
C ASN A 108 -10.82 -4.26 -23.90
N GLY A 109 -10.88 -5.59 -23.92
CA GLY A 109 -10.12 -6.49 -24.76
C GLY A 109 -10.00 -6.04 -26.21
N GLU A 110 -8.78 -6.11 -26.76
CA GLU A 110 -8.60 -6.06 -28.20
C GLU A 110 -9.39 -7.22 -28.84
N PRO A 111 -10.05 -7.01 -29.99
CA PRO A 111 -10.81 -8.06 -30.66
C PRO A 111 -9.93 -9.28 -30.91
N GLY A 112 -10.28 -10.41 -30.29
CA GLY A 112 -9.56 -11.69 -30.42
C GLY A 112 -8.57 -12.02 -29.30
N ALA A 113 -8.28 -11.09 -28.36
CA ALA A 113 -7.49 -11.41 -27.17
C ALA A 113 -8.33 -12.10 -26.10
N ALA A 114 -7.79 -13.14 -25.47
CA ALA A 114 -8.44 -13.76 -24.31
C ALA A 114 -8.46 -12.77 -23.12
N PRO A 115 -9.59 -12.63 -22.40
CA PRO A 115 -9.68 -11.73 -21.27
C PRO A 115 -8.71 -12.15 -20.17
N MET A 116 -7.99 -11.19 -19.62
CA MET A 116 -7.15 -11.41 -18.44
C MET A 116 -8.02 -11.59 -17.19
N LYS A 117 -7.55 -12.42 -16.28
CA LYS A 117 -8.30 -12.69 -15.03
C LYS A 117 -8.27 -11.48 -14.11
N ILE A 118 -9.42 -11.16 -13.51
CA ILE A 118 -9.55 -10.19 -12.43
C ILE A 118 -10.06 -10.96 -11.19
N PRO A 119 -9.36 -10.90 -10.05
CA PRO A 119 -8.25 -10.03 -9.70
C PRO A 119 -6.91 -10.37 -10.38
N HIS A 120 -6.05 -9.36 -10.52
CA HIS A 120 -4.61 -9.55 -10.73
C HIS A 120 -4.05 -10.27 -9.50
N MET A 121 -3.67 -11.54 -9.66
CA MET A 121 -3.16 -12.36 -8.55
C MET A 121 -1.92 -13.12 -9.01
N GLY A 122 -0.82 -12.91 -8.29
CA GLY A 122 0.44 -13.59 -8.53
C GLY A 122 1.65 -12.64 -8.55
N TRP A 123 2.74 -13.14 -9.10
CA TRP A 123 4.00 -12.42 -9.20
C TRP A 123 4.04 -11.58 -10.48
N ASN A 124 4.45 -10.32 -10.33
CA ASN A 124 4.60 -9.40 -11.45
C ASN A 124 5.77 -8.46 -11.20
N GLN A 125 6.27 -7.83 -12.25
CA GLN A 125 7.44 -6.95 -12.21
C GLN A 125 7.08 -5.54 -11.76
N ILE A 126 8.05 -4.90 -11.07
CA ILE A 126 8.06 -3.46 -10.81
C ILE A 126 9.19 -2.80 -11.59
N THR A 127 8.93 -1.64 -12.13
CA THR A 127 9.85 -0.82 -12.92
C THR A 127 9.76 0.64 -12.51
N ASP A 128 10.61 1.50 -13.08
CA ASP A 128 10.66 2.94 -12.77
C ASP A 128 10.84 3.21 -11.27
N LEU A 129 11.75 2.46 -10.66
CA LEU A 129 11.98 2.50 -9.22
C LEU A 129 12.59 3.83 -8.80
N ARG A 130 11.91 4.54 -7.94
CA ARG A 130 12.34 5.84 -7.41
C ARG A 130 12.33 5.81 -5.90
N THR A 131 13.06 6.68 -5.28
CA THR A 131 13.16 6.87 -3.83
C THR A 131 13.97 5.80 -3.08
N PRO A 132 14.48 6.12 -1.89
CA PRO A 132 15.22 5.18 -1.04
C PRO A 132 14.45 3.91 -0.65
N LEU A 133 13.10 3.92 -0.77
CA LEU A 133 12.29 2.72 -0.51
C LEU A 133 12.74 1.51 -1.37
N PHE A 134 13.27 1.75 -2.57
CA PHE A 134 13.74 0.71 -3.50
C PHE A 134 15.27 0.55 -3.54
N LYS A 135 16.00 1.09 -2.56
CA LYS A 135 17.46 0.94 -2.49
C LYS A 135 17.85 -0.54 -2.52
N GLY A 136 18.74 -0.90 -3.47
CA GLY A 136 19.20 -2.27 -3.65
C GLY A 136 18.19 -3.23 -4.29
N ILE A 137 17.13 -2.71 -4.90
CA ILE A 137 16.18 -3.48 -5.70
C ILE A 137 16.44 -3.21 -7.18
N ASP A 138 16.55 -4.26 -7.96
CA ASP A 138 16.76 -4.16 -9.41
C ASP A 138 15.46 -3.86 -10.15
N GLU A 139 15.55 -3.11 -11.26
CA GLU A 139 14.44 -2.94 -12.20
C GLU A 139 13.95 -4.29 -12.72
N GLY A 140 12.64 -4.45 -12.78
CA GLY A 140 12.00 -5.70 -13.17
C GLY A 140 11.97 -6.78 -12.08
N ALA A 141 12.28 -6.42 -10.83
CA ALA A 141 12.13 -7.34 -9.70
C ALA A 141 10.68 -7.83 -9.56
N TYR A 142 10.50 -9.12 -9.23
CA TYR A 142 9.18 -9.72 -9.06
C TYR A 142 8.68 -9.57 -7.63
N ILE A 143 7.43 -9.15 -7.52
CA ILE A 143 6.71 -8.94 -6.26
C ILE A 143 5.29 -9.51 -6.36
N TYR A 144 4.65 -9.76 -5.23
CA TYR A 144 3.35 -10.42 -5.16
C TYR A 144 2.19 -9.43 -5.10
N TYR A 145 1.24 -9.61 -6.01
CA TYR A 145 -0.02 -8.85 -6.12
C TYR A 145 -1.25 -9.73 -5.86
N VAL A 146 -2.27 -9.13 -5.29
CA VAL A 146 -3.65 -9.65 -5.26
C VAL A 146 -4.61 -8.48 -5.13
N HIS A 147 -5.14 -7.99 -6.26
CA HIS A 147 -6.04 -6.83 -6.29
C HIS A 147 -6.89 -6.76 -7.56
N SER A 148 -8.09 -6.21 -7.45
CA SER A 148 -9.00 -5.91 -8.57
C SER A 148 -9.01 -4.42 -8.91
N TYR A 149 -8.55 -3.58 -7.96
CA TYR A 149 -8.49 -2.12 -8.07
C TYR A 149 -7.05 -1.67 -7.93
N TYR A 150 -6.70 -0.57 -8.56
CA TYR A 150 -5.33 -0.07 -8.65
C TYR A 150 -5.26 1.45 -8.64
N PRO A 151 -4.25 2.08 -8.04
CA PRO A 151 -4.00 3.51 -8.18
C PRO A 151 -3.52 3.84 -9.60
N VAL A 152 -4.17 4.84 -10.21
CA VAL A 152 -3.78 5.32 -11.55
C VAL A 152 -2.39 5.96 -11.50
N LEU A 153 -1.63 5.86 -12.59
CA LEU A 153 -0.33 6.55 -12.72
C LEU A 153 -0.49 8.06 -12.53
N CYS A 154 0.39 8.64 -11.73
CA CYS A 154 0.36 10.07 -11.38
C CYS A 154 1.77 10.59 -11.04
N ALA A 155 1.87 11.85 -10.65
CA ALA A 155 3.15 12.47 -10.25
C ALA A 155 3.74 11.84 -8.99
N ASP A 156 2.90 11.26 -8.12
CA ASP A 156 3.33 10.59 -6.88
C ASP A 156 3.76 9.12 -7.10
N THR A 157 3.71 8.60 -8.37
CA THR A 157 4.15 7.24 -8.70
C THR A 157 5.65 7.09 -8.51
N ILE A 158 6.07 6.13 -7.69
CA ILE A 158 7.49 5.81 -7.40
C ILE A 158 7.91 4.42 -7.85
N ALA A 159 6.99 3.59 -8.29
CA ALA A 159 7.21 2.36 -9.04
C ALA A 159 6.00 2.05 -9.90
N THR A 160 6.23 1.53 -11.09
CA THR A 160 5.22 1.19 -12.10
C THR A 160 5.11 -0.32 -12.24
N SER A 161 3.90 -0.81 -12.46
CA SER A 161 3.64 -2.18 -12.92
C SER A 161 2.64 -2.17 -14.06
N HIS A 162 2.60 -3.25 -14.80
CA HIS A 162 1.66 -3.42 -15.91
C HIS A 162 0.92 -4.75 -15.80
N TYR A 163 -0.38 -4.71 -15.93
CA TYR A 163 -1.22 -5.91 -16.00
C TYR A 163 -2.17 -5.81 -17.20
N ILE A 164 -3.40 -5.38 -17.03
CA ILE A 164 -4.29 -5.03 -18.16
C ILE A 164 -3.85 -3.66 -18.73
N ASN A 165 -3.45 -2.76 -17.85
CA ASN A 165 -2.90 -1.45 -18.15
C ASN A 165 -1.76 -1.12 -17.18
N GLY A 166 -1.03 -0.04 -17.43
CA GLY A 166 -0.05 0.49 -16.49
C GLY A 166 -0.72 1.08 -15.25
N PHE A 167 -0.14 0.86 -14.08
CA PHE A 167 -0.64 1.38 -12.81
C PHE A 167 0.50 1.69 -11.83
N SER A 168 0.20 2.46 -10.80
CA SER A 168 1.15 2.75 -9.73
C SER A 168 1.35 1.50 -8.86
N GLY A 169 2.46 0.81 -9.05
CA GLY A 169 2.88 -0.29 -8.19
C GLY A 169 3.24 0.20 -6.78
N ALA A 170 3.78 1.44 -6.71
CA ALA A 170 3.99 2.14 -5.45
C ALA A 170 3.82 3.66 -5.63
N LEU A 171 3.45 4.31 -4.56
CA LEU A 171 3.26 5.75 -4.44
C LEU A 171 4.16 6.31 -3.34
N GLY A 172 4.63 7.56 -3.52
CA GLY A 172 5.42 8.27 -2.53
C GLY A 172 5.20 9.77 -2.61
N ARG A 173 4.92 10.38 -1.47
CA ARG A 173 4.76 11.83 -1.34
C ARG A 173 5.07 12.26 0.08
N ASP A 174 5.96 13.23 0.22
CA ASP A 174 6.42 13.72 1.51
C ASP A 174 6.92 12.55 2.40
N ASN A 175 6.31 12.33 3.54
CA ASN A 175 6.58 11.23 4.47
C ASN A 175 5.69 9.99 4.23
N PHE A 176 4.80 10.02 3.23
CA PHE A 176 3.88 8.92 2.94
C PHE A 176 4.39 8.06 1.79
N PHE A 177 4.36 6.75 2.01
CA PHE A 177 4.69 5.71 1.04
C PHE A 177 3.54 4.71 0.96
N GLY A 178 3.33 4.15 -0.23
CA GLY A 178 2.31 3.12 -0.43
C GLY A 178 2.76 2.08 -1.43
N THR A 179 2.46 0.81 -1.17
CA THR A 179 2.69 -0.29 -2.10
C THR A 179 1.36 -0.96 -2.45
N GLN A 180 1.03 -1.05 -3.74
CA GLN A 180 -0.13 -1.82 -4.19
C GLN A 180 0.11 -3.33 -4.02
N PHE A 181 1.35 -3.76 -4.15
CA PHE A 181 1.78 -5.12 -3.86
C PHE A 181 1.88 -5.35 -2.34
N HIS A 182 2.05 -6.62 -1.98
CA HIS A 182 2.24 -7.08 -0.62
C HIS A 182 3.73 -7.35 -0.34
N PRO A 183 4.51 -6.39 0.21
CA PRO A 183 5.91 -6.64 0.53
C PRO A 183 6.08 -7.78 1.53
N GLU A 184 5.13 -7.94 2.46
CA GLU A 184 5.13 -9.03 3.45
C GLU A 184 4.98 -10.44 2.84
N LYS A 185 4.56 -10.51 1.55
CA LYS A 185 4.42 -11.75 0.77
C LYS A 185 5.41 -11.86 -0.40
N SER A 186 6.29 -10.88 -0.57
CA SER A 186 7.16 -10.76 -1.74
C SER A 186 8.59 -11.28 -1.49
N GLY A 187 8.76 -12.24 -0.58
CA GLY A 187 10.03 -12.92 -0.36
C GLY A 187 11.16 -11.98 0.05
N ALA A 188 12.37 -12.20 -0.50
CA ALA A 188 13.56 -11.41 -0.18
C ALA A 188 13.44 -9.95 -0.65
N ILE A 189 12.83 -9.71 -1.83
CA ILE A 189 12.61 -8.37 -2.36
C ILE A 189 11.68 -7.58 -1.43
N GLY A 190 10.58 -8.19 -1.00
CA GLY A 190 9.66 -7.56 -0.06
C GLY A 190 10.30 -7.29 1.31
N ALA A 191 11.13 -8.20 1.81
CA ALA A 191 11.89 -8.01 3.03
C ALA A 191 12.87 -6.82 2.91
N GLN A 192 13.53 -6.66 1.76
CA GLN A 192 14.41 -5.52 1.51
C GLN A 192 13.61 -4.20 1.49
N ILE A 193 12.43 -4.17 0.86
CA ILE A 193 11.57 -2.98 0.83
C ILE A 193 11.13 -2.60 2.26
N ILE A 194 10.71 -3.58 3.07
CA ILE A 194 10.36 -3.33 4.47
C ILE A 194 11.58 -2.80 5.25
N LYS A 195 12.75 -3.40 5.08
CA LYS A 195 13.99 -2.93 5.70
C LYS A 195 14.32 -1.50 5.29
N ASN A 196 14.23 -1.18 4.00
CA ASN A 196 14.45 0.18 3.51
C ASN A 196 13.47 1.18 4.15
N PHE A 197 12.18 0.81 4.27
CA PHE A 197 11.19 1.64 4.98
C PHE A 197 11.58 1.87 6.44
N LEU A 198 12.10 0.86 7.13
CA LEU A 198 12.56 0.99 8.52
C LEU A 198 13.81 1.87 8.66
N GLU A 199 14.57 2.07 7.59
CA GLU A 199 15.78 2.90 7.53
C GLU A 199 15.51 4.36 7.07
N LEU A 200 14.28 4.68 6.55
CA LEU A 200 13.89 6.05 6.24
C LEU A 200 13.78 6.89 7.52
#